data_af40ac479fc8de624505b4bbefba4c76
#
_entry.id   af40ac479fc8de624505b4bbefba4c76
#
_cell.length_a   1.000
_cell.length_b   1.000
_cell.length_c   1.000
_cell.angle_alpha   90.00
_cell.angle_beta   90.00
_cell.angle_gamma   90.00
#
_symmetry.space_group_name_H-M   'P 1'
#
loop_
_entity.id
_entity.type
_entity.pdbx_description
1 polymer ?
#
loop_
_entity_poly.entity_id
_entity_poly.type
_entity_poly.pdbx_seq_one_letter_code
_entity_poly.pdbx_strand_id
1 'polypeptide(L)'
;MTNVMFIANLYKYFYIIKLKTMKELLILGAGTSGTMMANHLRKALPKKEWNLTIVDQEETHYYQPGFLFLPFDLYKTKDVKKKIDKFIPKGVHLIQEKIDRIDKDNDIVILKNNDIIKYDILIIATGTNIAPQEIEGMLGEHWHKSVFDFYTYEGAKNLRNKLRTWEGGKLVVHISEMPIKCPVAPLEFAFLADSYFINKGMRDKVDITFVTPMSGAFTKPKATEALEYLLEQKNIKVVPDFNIERVDGDGKKIVDYAEEEIEYDLLVTVPTNMGDDMIERSGFGDELNYVPTDKNTLQTTVKDNIFALGDATNLPASKAGSVAHFEAEILTENIKRYIEGKELKKEFDGHSNCFIETGHGKALLIDFNYTQEPVKGTFPFPGVGPLSLLKETHMNHMGKLAFKWIYWNMLIKGKHIPFVSAKMDTAGKQIEETIN
;
A
#
# COMPACT_ATOMS: atom_id res chain seq x y z
N MET A 1 15.88 -37.77 56.49
CA MET A 1 16.43 -37.46 55.13
C MET A 1 15.41 -37.51 53.97
N THR A 2 14.27 -38.11 54.13
CA THR A 2 13.24 -38.30 53.08
C THR A 2 12.41 -37.05 52.73
N ASN A 3 12.19 -36.11 53.66
CA ASN A 3 11.37 -34.92 53.41
C ASN A 3 12.08 -33.80 52.64
N VAL A 4 13.41 -33.72 52.70
CA VAL A 4 14.18 -32.67 51.99
C VAL A 4 14.29 -32.99 50.50
N MET A 5 14.37 -34.26 50.13
CA MET A 5 14.37 -34.71 48.73
C MET A 5 13.01 -34.53 48.03
N PHE A 6 11.91 -34.67 48.76
CA PHE A 6 10.57 -34.50 48.25
C PHE A 6 10.28 -33.00 47.95
N ILE A 7 10.72 -32.11 48.83
CA ILE A 7 10.58 -30.64 48.65
C ILE A 7 11.49 -30.16 47.52
N ALA A 8 12.72 -30.67 47.38
CA ALA A 8 13.62 -30.33 46.28
C ALA A 8 13.09 -30.81 44.92
N ASN A 9 12.43 -31.98 44.86
CA ASN A 9 11.76 -32.48 43.67
C ASN A 9 10.47 -31.70 43.35
N LEU A 10 9.70 -31.25 44.34
CA LEU A 10 8.57 -30.35 44.15
C LEU A 10 9.03 -28.96 43.63
N TYR A 11 10.11 -28.39 44.17
CA TYR A 11 10.70 -27.17 43.68
C TYR A 11 11.25 -27.33 42.26
N LYS A 12 11.87 -28.47 41.94
CA LYS A 12 12.33 -28.80 40.59
C LYS A 12 11.16 -29.00 39.61
N TYR A 13 10.08 -29.63 40.08
CA TYR A 13 8.84 -29.77 39.31
C TYR A 13 8.09 -28.43 39.18
N PHE A 14 8.05 -27.59 40.22
CA PHE A 14 7.52 -26.23 40.13
C PHE A 14 8.41 -25.30 39.28
N TYR A 15 9.70 -25.50 39.22
CA TYR A 15 10.62 -24.78 38.37
C TYR A 15 10.58 -25.28 36.91
N ILE A 16 10.17 -26.55 36.69
CA ILE A 16 9.95 -27.13 35.35
C ILE A 16 8.53 -26.85 34.85
N ILE A 17 7.55 -26.70 35.74
CA ILE A 17 6.23 -26.13 35.46
C ILE A 17 6.31 -24.59 35.73
N LYS A 18 7.30 -23.89 35.20
CA LYS A 18 7.08 -22.59 34.67
C LYS A 18 6.12 -22.85 33.52
N LEU A 19 4.82 -22.76 33.80
CA LEU A 19 3.77 -22.77 32.78
C LEU A 19 4.31 -21.95 31.65
N LYS A 20 4.63 -22.58 30.53
CA LYS A 20 5.09 -21.90 29.31
C LYS A 20 3.86 -21.11 28.89
N THR A 21 3.70 -19.94 29.49
CA THR A 21 2.61 -19.02 29.14
C THR A 21 2.73 -18.81 27.66
N MET A 22 1.67 -19.08 26.92
CA MET A 22 1.66 -18.84 25.50
C MET A 22 2.03 -17.36 25.28
N LYS A 23 2.91 -17.13 24.33
CA LYS A 23 3.32 -15.79 23.94
C LYS A 23 2.26 -15.16 23.03
N GLU A 24 2.10 -13.87 23.14
CA GLU A 24 1.08 -13.10 22.41
C GLU A 24 1.73 -12.32 21.26
N LEU A 25 1.35 -12.63 20.02
CA LEU A 25 1.71 -11.87 18.86
C LEU A 25 0.45 -11.14 18.36
N LEU A 26 0.54 -9.82 18.34
CA LEU A 26 -0.57 -8.94 17.96
C LEU A 26 -0.29 -8.24 16.63
N ILE A 27 -1.26 -8.26 15.72
CA ILE A 27 -1.21 -7.58 14.43
C ILE A 27 -2.30 -6.51 14.42
N LEU A 28 -1.95 -5.27 14.11
CA LEU A 28 -2.86 -4.15 13.98
C LEU A 28 -3.15 -3.87 12.51
N GLY A 29 -4.42 -3.96 12.12
CA GLY A 29 -4.89 -3.87 10.74
C GLY A 29 -4.97 -5.23 10.05
N ALA A 30 -6.15 -5.59 9.54
CA ALA A 30 -6.40 -6.79 8.74
C ALA A 30 -6.64 -6.46 7.25
N GLY A 31 -6.02 -5.37 6.79
CA GLY A 31 -5.88 -5.04 5.38
C GLY A 31 -4.93 -6.00 4.66
N THR A 32 -4.34 -5.54 3.55
CA THR A 32 -3.46 -6.37 2.72
C THR A 32 -2.27 -6.92 3.50
N SER A 33 -1.50 -6.05 4.13
CA SER A 33 -0.25 -6.40 4.84
C SER A 33 -0.52 -7.28 6.06
N GLY A 34 -1.45 -6.89 6.93
CA GLY A 34 -1.72 -7.64 8.16
C GLY A 34 -2.34 -9.01 7.90
N THR A 35 -3.22 -9.14 6.90
CA THR A 35 -3.77 -10.44 6.49
C THR A 35 -2.67 -11.36 5.94
N MET A 36 -1.72 -10.83 5.16
CA MET A 36 -0.55 -11.59 4.72
C MET A 36 0.28 -12.06 5.91
N MET A 37 0.62 -11.15 6.83
CA MET A 37 1.40 -11.48 8.03
C MET A 37 0.71 -12.54 8.91
N ALA A 38 -0.60 -12.42 9.14
CA ALA A 38 -1.36 -13.43 9.88
C ALA A 38 -1.24 -14.82 9.23
N ASN A 39 -1.30 -14.89 7.90
CA ASN A 39 -1.17 -16.13 7.16
C ASN A 39 0.26 -16.69 7.17
N HIS A 40 1.28 -15.85 7.03
CA HIS A 40 2.69 -16.25 7.10
C HIS A 40 3.06 -16.75 8.50
N LEU A 41 2.77 -15.96 9.54
CA LEU A 41 3.15 -16.27 10.91
C LEU A 41 2.37 -17.45 11.47
N ARG A 42 1.10 -17.65 11.11
CA ARG A 42 0.37 -18.84 11.55
C ARG A 42 0.95 -20.13 10.99
N LYS A 43 1.60 -20.09 9.84
CA LYS A 43 2.34 -21.24 9.28
C LYS A 43 3.72 -21.41 9.93
N ALA A 44 4.38 -20.30 10.25
CA ALA A 44 5.75 -20.28 10.75
C ALA A 44 5.89 -20.58 12.24
N LEU A 45 4.89 -20.17 13.06
CA LEU A 45 4.98 -20.25 14.52
C LEU A 45 4.17 -21.43 15.08
N PRO A 46 4.71 -22.16 16.09
CA PRO A 46 3.99 -23.28 16.74
C PRO A 46 2.73 -22.79 17.47
N LYS A 47 1.59 -23.44 17.19
CA LYS A 47 0.30 -23.10 17.82
C LYS A 47 0.27 -23.31 19.36
N LYS A 48 1.13 -24.16 19.86
CA LYS A 48 1.23 -24.45 21.31
C LYS A 48 2.09 -23.43 22.08
N GLU A 49 2.75 -22.53 21.36
CA GLU A 49 3.67 -21.55 21.93
C GLU A 49 3.22 -20.11 21.70
N TRP A 50 2.45 -19.87 20.62
CA TRP A 50 2.05 -18.54 20.18
C TRP A 50 0.56 -18.43 19.94
N ASN A 51 -0.09 -17.51 20.64
CA ASN A 51 -1.37 -16.94 20.28
C ASN A 51 -1.14 -15.85 19.24
N LEU A 52 -1.92 -15.86 18.18
CA LEU A 52 -1.91 -14.82 17.16
C LEU A 52 -3.27 -14.13 17.18
N THR A 53 -3.25 -12.82 17.42
CA THR A 53 -4.44 -11.96 17.37
C THR A 53 -4.25 -10.90 16.31
N ILE A 54 -5.30 -10.61 15.55
CA ILE A 54 -5.35 -9.51 14.58
C ILE A 54 -6.55 -8.63 14.90
N VAL A 55 -6.34 -7.31 14.87
CA VAL A 55 -7.37 -6.32 15.21
C VAL A 55 -7.64 -5.44 14.00
N ASP A 56 -8.90 -5.28 13.67
CA ASP A 56 -9.38 -4.34 12.63
C ASP A 56 -10.81 -3.93 12.92
N GLN A 57 -11.17 -2.69 12.63
CA GLN A 57 -12.54 -2.21 12.79
C GLN A 57 -13.47 -2.65 11.64
N GLU A 58 -12.89 -3.00 10.49
CA GLU A 58 -13.64 -3.28 9.26
C GLU A 58 -14.11 -4.74 9.19
N GLU A 59 -15.27 -4.97 8.61
CA GLU A 59 -15.76 -6.31 8.26
C GLU A 59 -15.38 -6.69 6.81
N THR A 60 -14.97 -5.71 6.03
CA THR A 60 -14.75 -5.84 4.58
C THR A 60 -13.28 -5.68 4.25
N HIS A 61 -12.75 -6.69 3.57
CA HIS A 61 -11.43 -6.62 2.94
C HIS A 61 -11.58 -6.07 1.52
N TYR A 62 -10.84 -5.00 1.22
CA TYR A 62 -10.86 -4.34 -0.08
C TYR A 62 -9.63 -4.68 -0.91
N TYR A 63 -9.86 -5.00 -2.19
CA TYR A 63 -8.81 -5.01 -3.21
C TYR A 63 -8.62 -3.58 -3.72
N GLN A 64 -7.82 -2.80 -3.01
CA GLN A 64 -7.64 -1.37 -3.29
C GLN A 64 -7.12 -1.07 -4.71
N PRO A 65 -6.20 -1.87 -5.31
CA PRO A 65 -5.79 -1.64 -6.70
C PRO A 65 -6.96 -1.71 -7.70
N GLY A 66 -8.07 -2.33 -7.33
CA GLY A 66 -9.27 -2.37 -8.13
C GLY A 66 -10.10 -1.08 -8.14
N PHE A 67 -9.86 -0.16 -7.19
CA PHE A 67 -10.56 1.12 -7.14
C PHE A 67 -10.28 1.98 -8.36
N LEU A 68 -9.07 1.92 -8.91
CA LEU A 68 -8.71 2.55 -10.18
C LEU A 68 -9.65 2.16 -11.35
N PHE A 69 -10.13 0.93 -11.37
CA PHE A 69 -10.92 0.39 -12.48
C PHE A 69 -12.43 0.63 -12.33
N LEU A 70 -12.90 0.97 -11.12
CA LEU A 70 -14.33 1.22 -10.86
C LEU A 70 -14.88 2.42 -11.63
N PRO A 71 -14.20 3.60 -11.70
CA PRO A 71 -14.67 4.78 -12.40
C PRO A 71 -14.98 4.53 -13.88
N PHE A 72 -14.26 3.60 -14.50
CA PHE A 72 -14.33 3.27 -15.92
C PHE A 72 -15.20 2.04 -16.24
N ASP A 73 -15.95 1.51 -15.26
CA ASP A 73 -16.77 0.27 -15.38
C ASP A 73 -15.98 -1.00 -15.79
N LEU A 74 -14.66 -0.99 -15.66
CA LEU A 74 -13.80 -2.15 -15.94
C LEU A 74 -13.92 -3.22 -14.85
N TYR A 75 -14.21 -2.81 -13.60
CA TYR A 75 -14.57 -3.69 -12.50
C TYR A 75 -15.93 -3.33 -11.92
N LYS A 76 -16.61 -4.33 -11.39
CA LYS A 76 -17.85 -4.16 -10.62
C LYS A 76 -17.51 -3.99 -9.13
N THR A 77 -18.37 -3.32 -8.39
CA THR A 77 -18.18 -3.09 -6.93
C THR A 77 -17.99 -4.37 -6.13
N LYS A 78 -18.61 -5.49 -6.56
CA LYS A 78 -18.45 -6.82 -5.93
C LYS A 78 -17.08 -7.45 -6.18
N ASP A 79 -16.36 -7.02 -7.21
CA ASP A 79 -15.06 -7.61 -7.58
C ASP A 79 -13.92 -7.13 -6.68
N VAL A 80 -14.12 -5.98 -6.03
CA VAL A 80 -13.09 -5.30 -5.22
C VAL A 80 -13.29 -5.44 -3.71
N LYS A 81 -14.30 -6.19 -3.26
CA LYS A 81 -14.54 -6.39 -1.82
C LYS A 81 -15.00 -7.80 -1.48
N LYS A 82 -14.57 -8.28 -0.33
CA LYS A 82 -14.97 -9.55 0.27
C LYS A 82 -14.98 -9.44 1.78
N LYS A 83 -15.69 -10.33 2.49
CA LYS A 83 -15.64 -10.38 3.94
C LYS A 83 -14.23 -10.75 4.42
N ILE A 84 -13.73 -10.05 5.44
CA ILE A 84 -12.38 -10.18 5.98
C ILE A 84 -12.12 -11.57 6.60
N ASP A 85 -13.12 -12.14 7.26
CA ASP A 85 -13.08 -13.45 7.93
C ASP A 85 -12.64 -14.59 7.00
N LYS A 86 -12.93 -14.47 5.69
CA LYS A 86 -12.54 -15.45 4.67
C LYS A 86 -11.03 -15.61 4.49
N PHE A 87 -10.25 -14.65 4.97
CA PHE A 87 -8.81 -14.60 4.75
C PHE A 87 -8.00 -14.77 6.02
N ILE A 88 -8.66 -14.69 7.18
CA ILE A 88 -8.01 -14.94 8.47
C ILE A 88 -7.80 -16.46 8.63
N PRO A 89 -6.57 -16.94 8.83
CA PRO A 89 -6.30 -18.36 8.92
C PRO A 89 -6.80 -18.96 10.23
N LYS A 90 -7.15 -20.26 10.22
CA LYS A 90 -7.55 -20.98 11.43
C LYS A 90 -6.46 -20.92 12.51
N GLY A 91 -6.83 -20.48 13.71
CA GLY A 91 -5.91 -20.33 14.85
C GLY A 91 -5.25 -18.94 14.90
N VAL A 92 -5.83 -17.98 14.22
CA VAL A 92 -5.66 -16.54 14.47
C VAL A 92 -6.98 -15.98 14.95
N HIS A 93 -6.96 -15.23 16.04
CA HIS A 93 -8.13 -14.58 16.61
C HIS A 93 -8.32 -13.22 15.98
N LEU A 94 -9.48 -12.97 15.36
CA LEU A 94 -9.87 -11.68 14.81
C LEU A 94 -10.71 -10.92 15.84
N ILE A 95 -10.25 -9.72 16.21
CA ILE A 95 -11.02 -8.77 17.00
C ILE A 95 -11.47 -7.65 16.08
N GLN A 96 -12.79 -7.48 15.96
CA GLN A 96 -13.40 -6.42 15.16
C GLN A 96 -13.72 -5.22 16.06
N GLU A 97 -12.69 -4.38 16.27
CA GLU A 97 -12.82 -3.16 17.08
C GLU A 97 -11.78 -2.12 16.60
N LYS A 98 -12.12 -0.85 16.80
CA LYS A 98 -11.21 0.27 16.51
C LYS A 98 -10.09 0.35 17.54
N ILE A 99 -8.87 0.53 17.07
CA ILE A 99 -7.71 0.75 17.91
C ILE A 99 -7.71 2.19 18.39
N ASP A 100 -7.54 2.40 19.69
CA ASP A 100 -7.37 3.74 20.26
C ASP A 100 -5.90 4.16 20.22
N ARG A 101 -5.03 3.42 20.90
CA ARG A 101 -3.59 3.71 20.96
C ARG A 101 -2.77 2.51 21.39
N ILE A 102 -1.47 2.61 21.19
CA ILE A 102 -0.44 1.68 21.66
C ILE A 102 0.25 2.33 22.87
N ASP A 103 0.29 1.62 23.99
CA ASP A 103 1.16 1.94 25.11
C ASP A 103 2.39 1.04 25.01
N LYS A 104 3.43 1.55 24.33
CA LYS A 104 4.66 0.82 24.04
C LYS A 104 5.48 0.51 25.29
N ASP A 105 5.34 1.32 26.35
CA ASP A 105 6.13 1.15 27.57
C ASP A 105 5.62 -0.03 28.41
N ASN A 106 4.31 -0.31 28.34
CA ASN A 106 3.64 -1.40 29.04
C ASN A 106 3.34 -2.62 28.14
N ASP A 107 3.73 -2.62 26.86
CA ASP A 107 3.44 -3.70 25.89
C ASP A 107 1.95 -4.02 25.77
N ILE A 108 1.11 -2.99 25.66
CA ILE A 108 -0.35 -3.13 25.52
C ILE A 108 -0.88 -2.26 24.36
N VAL A 109 -1.98 -2.73 23.78
CA VAL A 109 -2.83 -1.97 22.87
C VAL A 109 -4.17 -1.74 23.54
N ILE A 110 -4.67 -0.51 23.47
CA ILE A 110 -5.95 -0.09 24.03
C ILE A 110 -6.92 0.10 22.86
N LEU A 111 -8.09 -0.52 22.94
CA LEU A 111 -9.15 -0.41 21.96
C LEU A 111 -10.15 0.71 22.35
N LYS A 112 -10.95 1.15 21.38
CA LYS A 112 -11.96 2.21 21.62
C LYS A 112 -13.05 1.83 22.64
N ASN A 113 -13.33 0.55 22.80
CA ASN A 113 -14.22 0.02 23.83
C ASN A 113 -13.56 -0.11 25.22
N ASN A 114 -12.31 0.36 25.38
CA ASN A 114 -11.43 0.25 26.54
C ASN A 114 -10.90 -1.15 26.84
N ASP A 115 -11.07 -2.13 25.98
CA ASP A 115 -10.41 -3.41 26.11
C ASP A 115 -8.89 -3.23 25.96
N ILE A 116 -8.12 -3.99 26.73
CA ILE A 116 -6.67 -3.96 26.75
C ILE A 116 -6.12 -5.29 26.26
N ILE A 117 -5.25 -5.26 25.24
CA ILE A 117 -4.59 -6.42 24.68
C ILE A 117 -3.09 -6.33 24.96
N LYS A 118 -2.55 -7.33 25.67
CA LYS A 118 -1.09 -7.44 25.88
C LYS A 118 -0.43 -8.12 24.70
N TYR A 119 0.85 -7.80 24.45
CA TYR A 119 1.65 -8.46 23.42
C TYR A 119 3.11 -8.69 23.87
N ASP A 120 3.71 -9.77 23.38
CA ASP A 120 5.17 -9.99 23.40
C ASP A 120 5.80 -9.43 22.11
N ILE A 121 5.07 -9.50 21.00
CA ILE A 121 5.47 -8.94 19.70
C ILE A 121 4.27 -8.20 19.10
N LEU A 122 4.51 -6.99 18.61
CA LEU A 122 3.52 -6.18 17.92
C LEU A 122 3.92 -5.97 16.46
N ILE A 123 2.94 -6.07 15.54
CA ILE A 123 3.10 -5.76 14.13
C ILE A 123 2.07 -4.70 13.73
N ILE A 124 2.55 -3.56 13.25
CA ILE A 124 1.71 -2.46 12.78
C ILE A 124 1.56 -2.60 11.25
N ALA A 125 0.32 -2.80 10.80
CA ALA A 125 -0.07 -3.02 9.40
C ALA A 125 -1.35 -2.25 9.04
N THR A 126 -1.56 -1.09 9.67
CA THR A 126 -2.78 -0.27 9.57
C THR A 126 -2.92 0.47 8.24
N GLY A 127 -1.85 0.48 7.42
CA GLY A 127 -1.86 1.15 6.12
C GLY A 127 -1.90 2.67 6.22
N THR A 128 -2.48 3.31 5.20
CA THR A 128 -2.69 4.76 5.12
C THR A 128 -4.12 5.09 4.75
N ASN A 129 -4.55 6.29 5.15
CA ASN A 129 -5.80 6.91 4.74
C ASN A 129 -5.52 8.18 3.95
N ILE A 130 -6.46 8.59 3.07
CA ILE A 130 -6.42 9.95 2.51
C ILE A 130 -6.90 10.93 3.57
N ALA A 131 -6.29 12.10 3.59
CA ALA A 131 -6.57 13.20 4.53
C ALA A 131 -6.97 14.48 3.76
N PRO A 132 -8.14 14.50 3.11
CA PRO A 132 -8.57 15.67 2.33
C PRO A 132 -8.81 16.93 3.19
N GLN A 133 -8.96 16.77 4.51
CA GLN A 133 -9.08 17.90 5.46
C GLN A 133 -7.77 18.69 5.60
N GLU A 134 -6.62 18.14 5.20
CA GLU A 134 -5.32 18.84 5.23
C GLU A 134 -5.20 19.94 4.17
N ILE A 135 -6.12 19.99 3.20
CA ILE A 135 -6.11 20.96 2.12
C ILE A 135 -7.36 21.82 2.21
N GLU A 136 -7.18 23.13 2.33
CA GLU A 136 -8.26 24.08 2.42
C GLU A 136 -9.22 23.96 1.23
N GLY A 137 -10.53 23.96 1.51
CA GLY A 137 -11.60 23.90 0.51
C GLY A 137 -11.78 22.52 -0.17
N MET A 138 -10.92 21.52 0.08
CA MET A 138 -11.07 20.21 -0.56
C MET A 138 -12.30 19.47 -0.06
N LEU A 139 -12.52 19.43 1.28
CA LEU A 139 -13.76 18.96 1.87
C LEU A 139 -14.79 20.08 1.91
N GLY A 140 -15.98 19.82 1.41
CA GLY A 140 -17.06 20.79 1.43
C GLY A 140 -18.18 20.41 0.47
N GLU A 141 -18.92 21.41 0.01
CA GLU A 141 -20.08 21.16 -0.87
C GLU A 141 -19.73 20.48 -2.20
N HIS A 142 -18.52 20.68 -2.70
CA HIS A 142 -18.03 20.16 -3.99
C HIS A 142 -17.47 18.75 -3.92
N TRP A 143 -17.18 18.24 -2.69
CA TRP A 143 -16.67 16.88 -2.50
C TRP A 143 -17.69 15.83 -2.96
N HIS A 144 -17.27 14.96 -3.86
CA HIS A 144 -18.08 13.98 -4.58
C HIS A 144 -19.18 14.58 -5.48
N LYS A 145 -19.05 15.89 -5.85
CA LYS A 145 -19.89 16.53 -6.89
C LYS A 145 -19.07 16.98 -8.11
N SER A 146 -18.01 17.74 -7.90
CA SER A 146 -17.03 18.17 -8.90
C SER A 146 -15.58 17.85 -8.51
N VAL A 147 -15.33 17.55 -7.23
CA VAL A 147 -14.05 17.12 -6.65
C VAL A 147 -14.18 15.68 -6.18
N PHE A 148 -13.33 14.77 -6.65
CA PHE A 148 -13.42 13.34 -6.37
C PHE A 148 -12.05 12.74 -6.06
N ASP A 149 -12.04 11.68 -5.24
CA ASP A 149 -10.96 10.72 -5.14
C ASP A 149 -11.35 9.39 -5.82
N PHE A 150 -10.36 8.53 -6.05
CA PHE A 150 -10.55 7.12 -6.38
C PHE A 150 -9.69 6.20 -5.50
N TYR A 151 -9.16 6.75 -4.41
CA TYR A 151 -8.36 6.04 -3.41
C TYR A 151 -9.20 5.40 -2.32
N THR A 152 -10.47 5.78 -2.25
CA THR A 152 -11.47 5.15 -1.40
C THR A 152 -12.51 4.40 -2.24
N TYR A 153 -13.16 3.40 -1.62
CA TYR A 153 -14.23 2.65 -2.30
C TYR A 153 -15.42 3.55 -2.66
N GLU A 154 -15.82 4.44 -1.76
CA GLU A 154 -16.94 5.36 -1.99
C GLU A 154 -16.56 6.45 -3.00
N GLY A 155 -15.35 7.01 -2.93
CA GLY A 155 -14.86 7.96 -3.91
C GLY A 155 -14.86 7.38 -5.33
N ALA A 156 -14.25 6.21 -5.52
CA ALA A 156 -14.21 5.52 -6.81
C ALA A 156 -15.62 5.20 -7.36
N LYS A 157 -16.55 4.81 -6.49
CA LYS A 157 -17.95 4.53 -6.85
C LYS A 157 -18.70 5.82 -7.26
N ASN A 158 -18.52 6.90 -6.51
CA ASN A 158 -19.15 8.19 -6.80
C ASN A 158 -18.56 8.78 -8.10
N LEU A 159 -17.26 8.70 -8.31
CA LEU A 159 -16.60 9.13 -9.54
C LEU A 159 -17.10 8.33 -10.76
N ARG A 160 -17.32 7.02 -10.62
CA ARG A 160 -17.96 6.20 -11.67
C ARG A 160 -19.33 6.75 -12.08
N ASN A 161 -20.16 7.08 -11.07
CA ASN A 161 -21.50 7.62 -11.36
C ASN A 161 -21.42 8.98 -12.07
N LYS A 162 -20.45 9.83 -11.68
CA LYS A 162 -20.18 11.11 -12.34
C LYS A 162 -19.74 10.91 -13.79
N LEU A 163 -18.73 10.07 -14.06
CA LEU A 163 -18.19 9.85 -15.40
C LEU A 163 -19.23 9.29 -16.40
N ARG A 164 -20.22 8.56 -15.93
CA ARG A 164 -21.29 8.04 -16.78
C ARG A 164 -22.15 9.12 -17.39
N THR A 165 -22.36 10.23 -16.69
CA THR A 165 -23.25 11.33 -17.08
C THR A 165 -22.49 12.61 -17.43
N TRP A 166 -21.16 12.61 -17.28
CA TRP A 166 -20.36 13.77 -17.59
C TRP A 166 -20.19 13.95 -19.10
N GLU A 167 -20.44 15.16 -19.58
CA GLU A 167 -20.50 15.48 -21.01
C GLU A 167 -19.22 16.08 -21.59
N GLY A 168 -18.17 16.25 -20.75
CA GLY A 168 -16.87 16.78 -21.14
C GLY A 168 -16.49 18.04 -20.40
N GLY A 169 -15.39 18.64 -20.78
CA GLY A 169 -14.77 19.82 -20.16
C GLY A 169 -13.34 19.55 -19.67
N LYS A 170 -12.85 20.37 -18.76
CA LYS A 170 -11.51 20.28 -18.18
C LYS A 170 -11.47 19.21 -17.09
N LEU A 171 -10.81 18.07 -17.37
CA LEU A 171 -10.51 17.02 -16.39
C LEU A 171 -9.12 17.23 -15.83
N VAL A 172 -9.02 17.58 -14.57
CA VAL A 172 -7.75 17.68 -13.84
C VAL A 172 -7.55 16.42 -13.00
N VAL A 173 -6.44 15.73 -13.22
CA VAL A 173 -5.95 14.62 -12.40
C VAL A 173 -4.81 15.13 -11.55
N HIS A 174 -4.98 15.18 -10.24
CA HIS A 174 -4.10 15.91 -9.35
C HIS A 174 -3.56 15.02 -8.22
N ILE A 175 -2.29 15.22 -7.87
CA ILE A 175 -1.63 14.69 -6.68
C ILE A 175 -1.35 15.87 -5.75
N SER A 176 -1.87 15.83 -4.53
CA SER A 176 -1.69 16.92 -3.57
C SER A 176 -0.30 16.97 -2.97
N GLU A 177 0.21 15.84 -2.56
CA GLU A 177 1.48 15.72 -1.84
C GLU A 177 2.06 14.31 -1.95
N MET A 178 3.36 14.17 -1.73
CA MET A 178 4.04 12.86 -1.63
C MET A 178 4.52 12.61 -0.20
N PRO A 179 4.55 11.35 0.27
CA PRO A 179 4.26 10.12 -0.47
C PRO A 179 2.76 9.75 -0.50
N ILE A 180 2.35 9.08 -1.57
CA ILE A 180 1.02 8.48 -1.69
C ILE A 180 1.10 6.96 -1.84
N LYS A 181 0.04 6.25 -1.45
CA LYS A 181 -0.07 4.83 -1.81
C LYS A 181 -0.28 4.69 -3.32
N CYS A 182 0.35 3.66 -3.91
CA CYS A 182 0.30 3.41 -5.36
C CYS A 182 0.64 4.66 -6.21
N PRO A 183 1.88 5.17 -6.19
CA PRO A 183 2.24 6.44 -6.82
C PRO A 183 2.05 6.47 -8.34
N VAL A 184 1.85 5.33 -8.99
CA VAL A 184 1.53 5.23 -10.41
C VAL A 184 0.04 5.38 -10.73
N ALA A 185 -0.84 5.20 -9.74
CA ALA A 185 -2.29 5.16 -9.95
C ALA A 185 -2.89 6.46 -10.53
N PRO A 186 -2.42 7.68 -10.20
CA PRO A 186 -2.92 8.89 -10.83
C PRO A 186 -2.59 8.97 -12.32
N LEU A 187 -1.39 8.55 -12.73
CA LEU A 187 -1.01 8.42 -14.14
C LEU A 187 -1.87 7.37 -14.86
N GLU A 188 -2.05 6.22 -14.25
CA GLU A 188 -2.94 5.17 -14.77
C GLU A 188 -4.36 5.71 -14.97
N PHE A 189 -4.86 6.53 -14.02
CA PHE A 189 -6.17 7.16 -14.13
C PHE A 189 -6.25 8.08 -15.35
N ALA A 190 -5.25 8.92 -15.58
CA ALA A 190 -5.20 9.82 -16.75
C ALA A 190 -5.21 9.02 -18.06
N PHE A 191 -4.42 7.95 -18.16
CA PHE A 191 -4.37 7.08 -19.34
C PHE A 191 -5.68 6.30 -19.55
N LEU A 192 -6.30 5.81 -18.48
CA LEU A 192 -7.59 5.13 -18.56
C LEU A 192 -8.71 6.10 -18.92
N ALA A 193 -8.67 7.34 -18.46
CA ALA A 193 -9.62 8.40 -18.84
C ALA A 193 -9.53 8.71 -20.33
N ASP A 194 -8.31 8.85 -20.88
CA ASP A 194 -8.09 9.01 -22.31
C ASP A 194 -8.77 7.89 -23.11
N SER A 195 -8.46 6.65 -22.78
CA SER A 195 -9.03 5.46 -23.43
C SER A 195 -10.56 5.39 -23.28
N TYR A 196 -11.09 5.72 -22.09
CA TYR A 196 -12.51 5.71 -21.79
C TYR A 196 -13.28 6.72 -22.65
N PHE A 197 -12.76 7.97 -22.77
CA PHE A 197 -13.41 9.00 -23.56
C PHE A 197 -13.27 8.77 -25.06
N ILE A 198 -12.18 8.16 -25.55
CA ILE A 198 -12.07 7.68 -26.93
C ILE A 198 -13.19 6.65 -27.21
N ASN A 199 -13.34 5.65 -26.35
CA ASN A 199 -14.35 4.60 -26.50
C ASN A 199 -15.78 5.15 -26.45
N LYS A 200 -16.02 6.27 -25.75
CA LYS A 200 -17.31 6.97 -25.73
C LYS A 200 -17.51 7.94 -26.92
N GLY A 201 -16.50 8.14 -27.79
CA GLY A 201 -16.54 9.13 -28.87
C GLY A 201 -16.58 10.57 -28.36
N MET A 202 -15.95 10.85 -27.23
CA MET A 202 -16.00 12.15 -26.54
C MET A 202 -14.61 12.74 -26.25
N ARG A 203 -13.53 12.11 -26.72
CA ARG A 203 -12.17 12.54 -26.34
C ARG A 203 -11.87 13.99 -26.73
N ASP A 204 -12.40 14.44 -27.83
CA ASP A 204 -12.31 15.81 -28.37
C ASP A 204 -13.04 16.86 -27.52
N LYS A 205 -13.92 16.42 -26.60
CA LYS A 205 -14.63 17.28 -25.65
C LYS A 205 -13.99 17.34 -24.27
N VAL A 206 -12.87 16.64 -24.08
CA VAL A 206 -12.22 16.49 -22.76
C VAL A 206 -10.78 16.93 -22.82
N ASP A 207 -10.46 18.01 -22.11
CA ASP A 207 -9.08 18.44 -21.88
C ASP A 207 -8.55 17.77 -20.62
N ILE A 208 -7.56 16.88 -20.76
CA ILE A 208 -6.97 16.16 -19.62
C ILE A 208 -5.67 16.84 -19.23
N THR A 209 -5.58 17.26 -17.95
CA THR A 209 -4.35 17.81 -17.36
C THR A 209 -3.95 16.97 -16.16
N PHE A 210 -2.70 16.52 -16.13
CA PHE A 210 -2.07 15.85 -14.99
C PHE A 210 -1.24 16.86 -14.19
N VAL A 211 -1.57 17.05 -12.92
CA VAL A 211 -0.98 18.06 -12.03
C VAL A 211 -0.31 17.37 -10.85
N THR A 212 0.92 17.73 -10.56
CA THR A 212 1.73 17.02 -9.57
C THR A 212 2.71 17.96 -8.85
N PRO A 213 3.00 17.72 -7.55
CA PRO A 213 4.05 18.44 -6.83
C PRO A 213 5.47 17.97 -7.20
N MET A 214 5.59 16.89 -7.98
CA MET A 214 6.89 16.39 -8.46
C MET A 214 7.38 17.24 -9.64
N SER A 215 8.71 17.26 -9.86
CA SER A 215 9.36 17.93 -10.99
C SER A 215 9.13 17.26 -12.35
N GLY A 216 8.38 16.19 -12.40
CA GLY A 216 7.99 15.44 -13.60
C GLY A 216 6.86 14.46 -13.29
N ALA A 217 6.45 13.68 -14.27
CA ALA A 217 5.29 12.79 -14.15
C ALA A 217 5.46 11.66 -13.11
N PHE A 218 6.70 11.31 -12.73
CA PHE A 218 6.96 10.26 -11.75
C PHE A 218 8.25 10.49 -10.96
N THR A 219 8.44 9.75 -9.86
CA THR A 219 9.58 9.90 -8.93
C THR A 219 10.89 9.29 -9.43
N LYS A 220 10.87 8.47 -10.49
CA LYS A 220 12.02 7.76 -11.02
C LYS A 220 12.34 8.28 -12.43
N PRO A 221 13.50 8.93 -12.68
CA PRO A 221 13.79 9.62 -13.94
C PRO A 221 13.57 8.79 -15.21
N LYS A 222 14.06 7.53 -15.25
CA LYS A 222 13.88 6.67 -16.43
C LYS A 222 12.42 6.28 -16.68
N ALA A 223 11.63 6.13 -15.62
CA ALA A 223 10.18 5.90 -15.76
C ALA A 223 9.47 7.20 -16.14
N THR A 224 9.89 8.36 -15.62
CA THR A 224 9.36 9.68 -15.98
C THR A 224 9.46 9.90 -17.48
N GLU A 225 10.64 9.71 -18.07
CA GLU A 225 10.84 9.85 -19.53
C GLU A 225 9.87 8.99 -20.35
N ALA A 226 9.72 7.72 -19.98
CA ALA A 226 8.83 6.79 -20.69
C ALA A 226 7.34 7.19 -20.53
N LEU A 227 6.95 7.69 -19.35
CA LEU A 227 5.56 8.06 -19.04
C LEU A 227 5.18 9.41 -19.65
N GLU A 228 6.06 10.40 -19.63
CA GLU A 228 5.86 11.71 -20.26
C GLU A 228 5.70 11.59 -21.76
N TYR A 229 6.51 10.75 -22.42
CA TYR A 229 6.33 10.43 -23.82
C TYR A 229 4.92 9.90 -24.14
N LEU A 230 4.38 9.00 -23.27
CA LEU A 230 3.02 8.48 -23.45
C LEU A 230 1.93 9.52 -23.16
N LEU A 231 2.14 10.42 -22.20
CA LEU A 231 1.22 11.53 -21.89
C LEU A 231 1.13 12.50 -23.08
N GLU A 232 2.28 12.87 -23.66
CA GLU A 232 2.35 13.71 -24.85
C GLU A 232 1.61 13.08 -26.03
N GLN A 233 1.88 11.80 -26.36
CA GLN A 233 1.20 11.08 -27.44
C GLN A 233 -0.32 11.04 -27.30
N LYS A 234 -0.83 11.09 -26.07
CA LYS A 234 -2.26 11.07 -25.75
C LYS A 234 -2.85 12.48 -25.58
N ASN A 235 -2.06 13.51 -25.86
CA ASN A 235 -2.48 14.91 -25.65
C ASN A 235 -2.99 15.15 -24.23
N ILE A 236 -2.24 14.65 -23.22
CA ILE A 236 -2.45 14.90 -21.81
C ILE A 236 -1.39 15.89 -21.35
N LYS A 237 -1.83 17.08 -20.90
CA LYS A 237 -0.93 18.13 -20.41
C LYS A 237 -0.37 17.72 -19.05
N VAL A 238 0.92 17.97 -18.80
CA VAL A 238 1.57 17.81 -17.49
C VAL A 238 1.86 19.19 -16.90
N VAL A 239 1.53 19.39 -15.64
CA VAL A 239 1.90 20.57 -14.85
C VAL A 239 2.67 20.05 -13.62
N PRO A 240 4.01 20.09 -13.68
CA PRO A 240 4.89 19.70 -12.57
C PRO A 240 5.01 20.85 -11.56
N ASP A 241 5.67 20.56 -10.42
CA ASP A 241 6.05 21.51 -9.36
C ASP A 241 4.86 22.31 -8.76
N PHE A 242 3.61 21.81 -8.94
CA PHE A 242 2.41 22.44 -8.43
C PHE A 242 2.15 21.98 -6.97
N ASN A 243 2.48 22.84 -6.03
CA ASN A 243 2.28 22.58 -4.60
C ASN A 243 0.98 23.22 -4.14
N ILE A 244 -0.08 22.43 -4.06
CA ILE A 244 -1.42 22.94 -3.78
C ILE A 244 -1.51 23.62 -2.41
N GLU A 245 -2.14 24.77 -2.36
CA GLU A 245 -2.56 25.47 -1.15
C GLU A 245 -4.03 25.19 -0.84
N ARG A 246 -4.92 25.42 -1.84
CA ARG A 246 -6.37 25.31 -1.65
C ARG A 246 -7.14 24.87 -2.89
N VAL A 247 -8.35 24.38 -2.66
CA VAL A 247 -9.36 24.11 -3.70
C VAL A 247 -10.46 25.16 -3.61
N ASP A 248 -10.58 25.98 -4.63
CA ASP A 248 -11.72 26.89 -4.81
C ASP A 248 -12.82 26.15 -5.59
N GLY A 249 -13.74 25.52 -4.85
CA GLY A 249 -14.80 24.73 -5.46
C GLY A 249 -15.83 25.57 -6.23
N ASP A 250 -16.14 26.78 -5.78
CA ASP A 250 -17.09 27.71 -6.43
C ASP A 250 -16.48 28.30 -7.72
N GLY A 251 -15.20 28.70 -7.64
CA GLY A 251 -14.43 29.17 -8.79
C GLY A 251 -13.98 28.04 -9.73
N LYS A 252 -14.16 26.77 -9.33
CA LYS A 252 -13.72 25.56 -10.04
C LYS A 252 -12.25 25.61 -10.43
N LYS A 253 -11.39 25.87 -9.47
CA LYS A 253 -9.94 25.91 -9.65
C LYS A 253 -9.20 25.35 -8.45
N ILE A 254 -8.01 24.87 -8.68
CA ILE A 254 -7.00 24.60 -7.64
C ILE A 254 -5.97 25.72 -7.70
N VAL A 255 -5.45 26.10 -6.55
CA VAL A 255 -4.48 27.19 -6.40
C VAL A 255 -3.29 26.66 -5.62
N ASP A 256 -2.09 26.97 -6.06
CA ASP A 256 -0.86 26.60 -5.38
C ASP A 256 -0.34 27.74 -4.47
N TYR A 257 0.74 27.48 -3.71
CA TYR A 257 1.37 28.48 -2.84
C TYR A 257 2.05 29.64 -3.61
N ALA A 258 2.22 29.53 -4.94
CA ALA A 258 2.71 30.60 -5.80
C ALA A 258 1.58 31.40 -6.46
N GLU A 259 0.32 31.16 -6.04
CA GLU A 259 -0.92 31.73 -6.61
C GLU A 259 -1.13 31.37 -8.09
N GLU A 260 -0.52 30.28 -8.58
CA GLU A 260 -0.88 29.72 -9.89
C GLU A 260 -2.23 29.01 -9.80
N GLU A 261 -3.07 29.23 -10.82
CA GLU A 261 -4.43 28.70 -10.85
C GLU A 261 -4.61 27.69 -11.99
N ILE A 262 -5.26 26.57 -11.70
CA ILE A 262 -5.66 25.58 -12.69
C ILE A 262 -7.16 25.33 -12.60
N GLU A 263 -7.88 25.72 -13.65
CA GLU A 263 -9.33 25.55 -13.75
C GLU A 263 -9.70 24.10 -14.06
N TYR A 264 -10.84 23.64 -13.52
CA TYR A 264 -11.41 22.33 -13.81
C TYR A 264 -12.94 22.36 -13.92
N ASP A 265 -13.49 21.46 -14.71
CA ASP A 265 -14.92 21.07 -14.65
C ASP A 265 -15.12 19.81 -13.82
N LEU A 266 -14.08 18.97 -13.77
CA LEU A 266 -14.00 17.78 -12.94
C LEU A 266 -12.58 17.64 -12.38
N LEU A 267 -12.45 17.69 -11.07
CA LEU A 267 -11.19 17.44 -10.34
C LEU A 267 -11.18 16.02 -9.81
N VAL A 268 -10.21 15.22 -10.21
CA VAL A 268 -9.91 13.91 -9.63
C VAL A 268 -8.58 14.03 -8.90
N THR A 269 -8.64 14.09 -7.59
CA THR A 269 -7.47 14.38 -6.76
C THR A 269 -7.08 13.18 -5.87
N VAL A 270 -5.78 13.08 -5.62
CA VAL A 270 -5.25 12.22 -4.56
C VAL A 270 -4.86 13.14 -3.41
N PRO A 271 -5.67 13.22 -2.35
CA PRO A 271 -5.34 14.01 -1.16
C PRO A 271 -4.07 13.52 -0.46
N THR A 272 -3.53 14.32 0.43
CA THR A 272 -2.45 13.90 1.34
C THR A 272 -2.75 12.52 1.93
N ASN A 273 -1.76 11.64 1.93
CA ASN A 273 -1.87 10.31 2.52
C ASN A 273 -1.16 10.30 3.87
N MET A 274 -1.87 9.89 4.92
CA MET A 274 -1.34 9.83 6.28
C MET A 274 -1.48 8.44 6.87
N GLY A 275 -0.59 8.09 7.79
CA GLY A 275 -0.75 6.92 8.65
C GLY A 275 -2.01 7.04 9.52
N ASP A 276 -2.36 5.95 10.20
CA ASP A 276 -3.54 5.94 11.07
C ASP A 276 -3.35 6.89 12.27
N ASP A 277 -4.39 7.66 12.61
CA ASP A 277 -4.40 8.60 13.75
C ASP A 277 -4.04 7.94 15.09
N MET A 278 -4.17 6.61 15.20
CA MET A 278 -3.76 5.90 16.40
C MET A 278 -2.24 5.98 16.63
N ILE A 279 -1.44 6.20 15.58
CA ILE A 279 0.02 6.35 15.68
C ILE A 279 0.35 7.68 16.37
N GLU A 280 -0.32 8.79 15.98
CA GLU A 280 -0.21 10.07 16.65
C GLU A 280 -0.61 9.95 18.12
N ARG A 281 -1.78 9.35 18.41
CA ARG A 281 -2.24 9.12 19.79
C ARG A 281 -1.31 8.22 20.61
N SER A 282 -0.48 7.43 19.93
CA SER A 282 0.55 6.59 20.55
C SER A 282 1.88 7.31 20.74
N GLY A 283 2.05 8.51 20.17
CA GLY A 283 3.17 9.41 20.38
C GLY A 283 4.49 8.97 19.71
N PHE A 284 4.44 8.33 18.53
CA PHE A 284 5.65 7.88 17.84
C PHE A 284 5.62 7.91 16.30
N GLY A 285 4.65 8.55 15.70
CA GLY A 285 4.60 8.80 14.25
C GLY A 285 5.58 9.89 13.80
N ASP A 286 5.89 9.92 12.52
CA ASP A 286 6.44 11.09 11.88
C ASP A 286 5.34 12.15 11.61
N GLU A 287 5.67 13.23 10.90
CA GLU A 287 4.75 14.36 10.63
C GLU A 287 3.48 13.93 9.86
N LEU A 288 3.54 12.82 9.11
CA LEU A 288 2.40 12.24 8.40
C LEU A 288 1.86 10.97 9.07
N ASN A 289 2.17 10.75 10.34
CA ASN A 289 1.74 9.57 11.13
C ASN A 289 2.27 8.23 10.60
N TYR A 290 3.33 8.20 9.79
CA TYR A 290 3.97 6.96 9.44
C TYR A 290 4.86 6.44 10.57
N VAL A 291 4.94 5.13 10.69
CA VAL A 291 5.73 4.44 11.72
C VAL A 291 7.22 4.46 11.34
N PRO A 292 8.10 5.08 12.16
CA PRO A 292 9.54 5.05 11.92
C PRO A 292 10.09 3.63 11.96
N THR A 293 10.60 3.16 10.81
CA THR A 293 10.93 1.75 10.58
C THR A 293 12.31 1.62 9.92
N ASP A 294 13.14 0.68 10.38
CA ASP A 294 14.38 0.35 9.69
C ASP A 294 14.09 -0.27 8.32
N LYS A 295 14.61 0.37 7.29
CA LYS A 295 14.27 0.08 5.89
C LYS A 295 14.71 -1.30 5.38
N ASN A 296 15.57 -1.99 6.09
CA ASN A 296 16.09 -3.27 5.67
C ASN A 296 15.60 -4.44 6.53
N THR A 297 15.28 -4.21 7.81
CA THR A 297 14.83 -5.24 8.76
C THR A 297 13.34 -5.24 9.02
N LEU A 298 12.66 -4.09 8.79
CA LEU A 298 11.24 -3.84 9.10
C LEU A 298 10.94 -3.83 10.61
N GLN A 299 11.96 -3.71 11.45
CA GLN A 299 11.82 -3.43 12.88
C GLN A 299 11.61 -1.92 13.06
N THR A 300 10.73 -1.52 13.96
CA THR A 300 10.57 -0.09 14.23
C THR A 300 11.75 0.45 15.03
N THR A 301 12.03 1.75 14.88
CA THR A 301 13.02 2.44 15.72
C THR A 301 12.46 2.82 17.09
N VAL A 302 11.19 2.48 17.33
CA VAL A 302 10.43 2.86 18.55
C VAL A 302 10.71 1.90 19.69
N LYS A 303 10.67 0.58 19.42
CA LYS A 303 10.94 -0.48 20.39
C LYS A 303 11.26 -1.79 19.67
N ASP A 304 12.17 -2.59 20.22
CA ASP A 304 12.71 -3.80 19.58
C ASP A 304 11.66 -4.91 19.32
N ASN A 305 10.59 -4.96 20.09
CA ASN A 305 9.51 -5.94 19.91
C ASN A 305 8.36 -5.42 19.05
N ILE A 306 8.50 -4.25 18.42
CA ILE A 306 7.52 -3.65 17.53
C ILE A 306 8.07 -3.64 16.10
N PHE A 307 7.30 -4.17 15.18
CA PHE A 307 7.58 -4.25 13.75
C PHE A 307 6.49 -3.53 12.97
N ALA A 308 6.80 -3.08 11.76
CA ALA A 308 5.81 -2.47 10.88
C ALA A 308 6.07 -2.84 9.43
N LEU A 309 5.00 -2.88 8.62
CA LEU A 309 5.10 -3.14 7.19
C LEU A 309 3.95 -2.51 6.40
N GLY A 310 4.13 -2.46 5.09
CA GLY A 310 3.16 -1.89 4.15
C GLY A 310 3.09 -0.38 4.26
N ASP A 311 1.95 0.15 3.85
CA ASP A 311 1.78 1.61 3.71
C ASP A 311 1.85 2.37 5.04
N ALA A 312 1.78 1.69 6.18
CA ALA A 312 1.89 2.31 7.51
C ALA A 312 3.30 2.82 7.85
N THR A 313 4.32 2.40 7.11
CA THR A 313 5.73 2.71 7.40
C THR A 313 6.21 3.98 6.68
N ASN A 314 7.26 4.61 7.21
CA ASN A 314 7.96 5.71 6.53
C ASN A 314 9.07 5.24 5.58
N LEU A 315 9.03 3.98 5.13
CA LEU A 315 10.04 3.44 4.23
C LEU A 315 10.08 4.19 2.89
N PRO A 316 11.28 4.41 2.31
CA PRO A 316 11.43 5.03 0.99
C PRO A 316 11.13 4.02 -0.14
N ALA A 317 10.13 3.17 0.04
CA ALA A 317 9.65 2.19 -0.92
C ALA A 317 8.27 2.59 -1.44
N SER A 318 7.88 2.07 -2.60
CA SER A 318 6.52 2.28 -3.10
C SER A 318 5.49 1.67 -2.15
N LYS A 319 4.49 2.44 -1.78
CA LYS A 319 3.34 1.95 -1.00
C LYS A 319 2.41 1.16 -1.93
N ALA A 320 2.68 -0.14 -2.10
CA ALA A 320 1.99 -1.01 -3.05
C ALA A 320 1.82 -2.44 -2.52
N GLY A 321 0.78 -3.14 -2.99
CA GLY A 321 0.49 -4.50 -2.52
C GLY A 321 1.58 -5.53 -2.85
N SER A 322 2.35 -5.35 -3.94
CA SER A 322 3.50 -6.19 -4.26
C SER A 322 4.65 -5.96 -3.27
N VAL A 323 4.91 -4.70 -2.92
CA VAL A 323 5.93 -4.33 -1.93
C VAL A 323 5.59 -4.92 -0.57
N ALA A 324 4.36 -4.76 -0.10
CA ALA A 324 3.89 -5.35 1.15
C ALA A 324 4.02 -6.89 1.17
N HIS A 325 3.91 -7.56 0.02
CA HIS A 325 4.17 -9.00 -0.09
C HIS A 325 5.64 -9.33 0.13
N PHE A 326 6.56 -8.59 -0.48
CA PHE A 326 7.99 -8.76 -0.28
C PHE A 326 8.41 -8.47 1.16
N GLU A 327 7.90 -7.39 1.74
CA GLU A 327 8.08 -7.05 3.14
C GLU A 327 7.60 -8.17 4.07
N ALA A 328 6.43 -8.77 3.79
CA ALA A 328 5.88 -9.83 4.62
C ALA A 328 6.75 -11.11 4.62
N GLU A 329 7.39 -11.46 3.50
CA GLU A 329 8.33 -12.58 3.43
C GLU A 329 9.57 -12.31 4.29
N ILE A 330 10.19 -11.13 4.12
CA ILE A 330 11.38 -10.71 4.89
C ILE A 330 11.07 -10.59 6.38
N LEU A 331 9.97 -9.93 6.72
CA LEU A 331 9.57 -9.72 8.11
C LEU A 331 9.25 -11.05 8.81
N THR A 332 8.65 -12.01 8.12
CA THR A 332 8.39 -13.34 8.67
C THR A 332 9.68 -14.01 9.14
N GLU A 333 10.75 -13.93 8.35
CA GLU A 333 12.05 -14.48 8.71
C GLU A 333 12.68 -13.68 9.88
N ASN A 334 12.58 -12.36 9.86
CA ASN A 334 13.11 -11.51 10.91
C ASN A 334 12.38 -11.71 12.25
N ILE A 335 11.08 -11.92 12.26
CA ILE A 335 10.33 -12.25 13.49
C ILE A 335 10.79 -13.60 14.06
N LYS A 336 11.03 -14.61 13.22
CA LYS A 336 11.59 -15.90 13.69
C LYS A 336 12.96 -15.72 14.32
N ARG A 337 13.83 -14.94 13.68
CA ARG A 337 15.16 -14.63 14.21
C ARG A 337 15.11 -13.85 15.52
N TYR A 338 14.21 -12.87 15.62
CA TYR A 338 13.97 -12.13 16.87
C TYR A 338 13.54 -13.05 18.01
N ILE A 339 12.60 -13.98 17.76
CA ILE A 339 12.13 -14.98 18.72
C ILE A 339 13.28 -15.90 19.19
N GLU A 340 14.20 -16.23 18.30
CA GLU A 340 15.37 -17.06 18.56
C GLU A 340 16.54 -16.28 19.19
N GLY A 341 16.41 -14.97 19.42
CA GLY A 341 17.46 -14.10 19.93
C GLY A 341 18.63 -13.93 18.96
N LYS A 342 18.39 -14.08 17.65
CA LYS A 342 19.38 -13.91 16.58
C LYS A 342 19.33 -12.51 16.01
N GLU A 343 20.44 -12.02 15.51
CA GLU A 343 20.50 -10.75 14.77
C GLU A 343 19.55 -10.75 13.57
N LEU A 344 18.84 -9.64 13.35
CA LEU A 344 17.93 -9.49 12.22
C LEU A 344 18.71 -9.36 10.91
N LYS A 345 18.16 -9.90 9.85
CA LYS A 345 18.74 -9.79 8.52
C LYS A 345 18.30 -8.49 7.84
N LYS A 346 19.25 -7.72 7.35
CA LYS A 346 19.03 -6.50 6.55
C LYS A 346 18.81 -6.88 5.08
N GLU A 347 17.69 -7.53 4.78
CA GLU A 347 17.48 -8.14 3.47
C GLU A 347 16.46 -7.41 2.59
N PHE A 348 15.58 -6.58 3.16
CA PHE A 348 14.67 -5.80 2.33
C PHE A 348 15.45 -4.69 1.61
N ASP A 349 15.38 -4.68 0.31
CA ASP A 349 16.10 -3.75 -0.58
C ASP A 349 15.20 -2.70 -1.23
N GLY A 350 13.90 -2.65 -0.83
CA GLY A 350 12.93 -1.74 -1.41
C GLY A 350 12.36 -2.21 -2.75
N HIS A 351 12.50 -3.51 -3.07
CA HIS A 351 11.99 -4.08 -4.32
C HIS A 351 10.54 -3.70 -4.56
N SER A 352 10.31 -3.07 -5.71
CA SER A 352 9.02 -2.58 -6.17
C SER A 352 8.79 -3.00 -7.60
N ASN A 353 7.68 -3.69 -7.83
CA ASN A 353 7.27 -4.17 -9.15
C ASN A 353 5.84 -3.71 -9.41
N CYS A 354 5.66 -2.81 -10.39
CA CYS A 354 4.38 -2.16 -10.63
C CYS A 354 3.99 -2.19 -12.10
N PHE A 355 2.77 -2.68 -12.36
CA PHE A 355 2.12 -2.50 -13.65
C PHE A 355 1.46 -1.12 -13.71
N ILE A 356 1.61 -0.43 -14.83
CA ILE A 356 1.03 0.88 -15.11
C ILE A 356 0.14 0.76 -16.33
N GLU A 357 -1.17 0.81 -16.15
CA GLU A 357 -2.14 0.82 -17.24
C GLU A 357 -1.97 2.08 -18.11
N THR A 358 -1.86 1.88 -19.42
CA THR A 358 -1.69 2.98 -20.38
C THR A 358 -2.91 3.17 -21.29
N GLY A 359 -3.99 2.45 -21.01
CA GLY A 359 -5.21 2.44 -21.83
C GLY A 359 -5.13 1.49 -23.04
N HIS A 360 -6.22 1.34 -23.75
CA HIS A 360 -6.33 0.51 -24.96
C HIS A 360 -5.83 -0.93 -24.81
N GLY A 361 -5.99 -1.50 -23.60
CA GLY A 361 -5.57 -2.87 -23.29
C GLY A 361 -4.05 -3.06 -23.26
N LYS A 362 -3.31 -2.03 -22.92
CA LYS A 362 -1.85 -2.05 -22.77
C LYS A 362 -1.43 -1.55 -21.40
N ALA A 363 -0.25 -1.98 -20.96
CA ALA A 363 0.39 -1.56 -19.73
C ALA A 363 1.90 -1.53 -19.85
N LEU A 364 2.53 -0.66 -19.07
CA LEU A 364 3.95 -0.72 -18.74
C LEU A 364 4.16 -1.62 -17.52
N LEU A 365 5.34 -2.21 -17.40
CA LEU A 365 5.81 -2.84 -16.17
C LEU A 365 7.12 -2.18 -15.77
N ILE A 366 7.20 -1.66 -14.55
CA ILE A 366 8.44 -1.16 -13.94
C ILE A 366 8.87 -2.06 -12.82
N ASP A 367 10.19 -2.19 -12.66
CA ASP A 367 10.82 -2.99 -11.62
C ASP A 367 12.09 -2.29 -11.16
N PHE A 368 12.18 -1.98 -9.85
CA PHE A 368 13.24 -1.19 -9.25
C PHE A 368 13.36 -1.44 -7.74
N ASN A 369 14.43 -0.93 -7.14
CA ASN A 369 14.62 -0.97 -5.70
C ASN A 369 15.23 0.34 -5.18
N TYR A 370 15.78 0.34 -3.95
CA TYR A 370 16.40 1.54 -3.35
C TYR A 370 17.55 2.11 -4.17
N THR A 371 18.31 1.27 -4.84
CA THR A 371 19.55 1.64 -5.53
C THR A 371 19.45 1.53 -7.04
N GLN A 372 18.55 0.70 -7.55
CA GLN A 372 18.40 0.45 -8.98
C GLN A 372 17.18 1.17 -9.53
N GLU A 373 17.39 2.07 -10.48
CA GLU A 373 16.33 2.68 -11.29
C GLU A 373 15.58 1.65 -12.14
N PRO A 374 14.33 1.91 -12.56
CA PRO A 374 13.65 1.10 -13.55
C PRO A 374 14.47 0.93 -14.83
N VAL A 375 14.62 -0.29 -15.31
CA VAL A 375 15.43 -0.62 -16.49
C VAL A 375 14.66 -1.48 -17.48
N LYS A 376 15.04 -1.44 -18.74
CA LYS A 376 14.50 -2.33 -19.78
C LYS A 376 14.93 -3.77 -19.53
N GLY A 377 14.11 -4.73 -19.98
CA GLY A 377 14.39 -6.15 -19.82
C GLY A 377 13.15 -7.01 -19.94
N THR A 378 13.23 -8.21 -19.40
CA THR A 378 12.15 -9.20 -19.39
C THR A 378 11.86 -9.67 -17.96
N PHE A 379 10.62 -10.10 -17.70
CA PHE A 379 10.16 -10.51 -16.36
C PHE A 379 9.12 -11.65 -16.48
N PRO A 380 9.07 -12.63 -15.58
CA PRO A 380 10.05 -12.89 -14.51
C PRO A 380 11.29 -13.67 -15.03
N PHE A 381 11.26 -14.19 -16.26
CA PHE A 381 12.35 -15.02 -16.80
C PHE A 381 13.32 -14.18 -17.64
N PRO A 382 14.63 -14.18 -17.31
CA PRO A 382 15.65 -13.44 -18.05
C PRO A 382 15.67 -13.82 -19.54
N GLY A 383 15.61 -12.82 -20.43
CA GLY A 383 15.66 -12.99 -21.88
C GLY A 383 14.43 -13.64 -22.54
N VAL A 384 13.50 -14.19 -21.76
CA VAL A 384 12.33 -14.94 -22.25
C VAL A 384 11.02 -14.18 -21.99
N GLY A 385 10.85 -13.60 -20.84
CA GLY A 385 9.61 -12.91 -20.44
C GLY A 385 8.63 -13.83 -19.72
N PRO A 386 7.32 -13.77 -19.99
CA PRO A 386 6.61 -13.11 -21.10
C PRO A 386 6.38 -11.60 -20.96
N LEU A 387 6.67 -11.01 -19.79
CA LEU A 387 6.47 -9.59 -19.55
C LEU A 387 7.69 -8.78 -19.95
N SER A 388 7.47 -7.54 -20.39
CA SER A 388 8.53 -6.62 -20.80
C SER A 388 8.60 -5.43 -19.84
N LEU A 389 9.82 -5.13 -19.36
CA LEU A 389 10.09 -4.00 -18.49
C LEU A 389 10.25 -2.71 -19.30
N LEU A 390 9.74 -1.58 -18.81
CA LEU A 390 9.74 -0.25 -19.43
C LEU A 390 9.28 -0.28 -20.90
N LYS A 391 8.33 -1.16 -21.22
CA LYS A 391 7.75 -1.27 -22.55
C LYS A 391 6.25 -1.47 -22.44
N GLU A 392 5.50 -0.67 -23.20
CA GLU A 392 4.05 -0.79 -23.32
C GLU A 392 3.67 -2.03 -24.12
N THR A 393 2.96 -2.98 -23.49
CA THR A 393 2.53 -4.23 -24.15
C THR A 393 1.15 -4.70 -23.68
N HIS A 394 0.44 -5.45 -24.54
CA HIS A 394 -0.79 -6.15 -24.16
C HIS A 394 -0.53 -7.26 -23.13
N MET A 395 0.64 -7.91 -23.16
CA MET A 395 0.99 -8.96 -22.21
C MET A 395 1.12 -8.40 -20.78
N ASN A 396 1.69 -7.21 -20.62
CA ASN A 396 1.74 -6.51 -19.32
C ASN A 396 0.34 -6.18 -18.82
N HIS A 397 -0.59 -5.74 -19.68
CA HIS A 397 -1.99 -5.53 -19.33
C HIS A 397 -2.65 -6.82 -18.83
N MET A 398 -2.44 -7.95 -19.52
CA MET A 398 -2.92 -9.25 -19.05
C MET A 398 -2.33 -9.62 -17.70
N GLY A 399 -1.05 -9.31 -17.44
CA GLY A 399 -0.39 -9.46 -16.15
C GLY A 399 -1.09 -8.62 -15.04
N LYS A 400 -1.40 -7.36 -15.34
CA LYS A 400 -2.15 -6.48 -14.42
C LYS A 400 -3.53 -7.06 -14.08
N LEU A 401 -4.28 -7.55 -15.06
CA LEU A 401 -5.60 -8.17 -14.82
C LEU A 401 -5.49 -9.47 -14.03
N ALA A 402 -4.47 -10.30 -14.32
CA ALA A 402 -4.20 -11.54 -13.59
C ALA A 402 -3.86 -11.27 -12.12
N PHE A 403 -3.28 -10.09 -11.80
CA PHE A 403 -2.91 -9.71 -10.44
C PHE A 403 -4.13 -9.73 -9.49
N LYS A 404 -5.34 -9.41 -9.94
CA LYS A 404 -6.55 -9.54 -9.11
C LYS A 404 -6.78 -10.97 -8.63
N TRP A 405 -6.57 -11.96 -9.52
CA TRP A 405 -6.68 -13.37 -9.14
C TRP A 405 -5.56 -13.79 -8.19
N ILE A 406 -4.31 -13.37 -8.47
CA ILE A 406 -3.13 -13.60 -7.62
C ILE A 406 -3.36 -13.02 -6.24
N TYR A 407 -3.84 -11.79 -6.16
CA TYR A 407 -4.16 -11.13 -4.91
C TYR A 407 -5.11 -11.96 -4.03
N TRP A 408 -6.29 -12.30 -4.55
CA TRP A 408 -7.32 -13.01 -3.79
C TRP A 408 -6.99 -14.48 -3.46
N ASN A 409 -6.16 -15.14 -4.26
CA ASN A 409 -5.95 -16.58 -4.14
C ASN A 409 -4.55 -16.98 -3.65
N MET A 410 -3.59 -16.07 -3.76
CA MET A 410 -2.22 -16.33 -3.37
C MET A 410 -1.71 -15.31 -2.34
N LEU A 411 -1.65 -14.05 -2.70
CA LEU A 411 -0.94 -13.00 -1.98
C LEU A 411 -1.46 -12.83 -0.55
N ILE A 412 -2.75 -12.47 -0.37
CA ILE A 412 -3.32 -12.28 0.98
C ILE A 412 -3.42 -13.57 1.80
N LYS A 413 -3.28 -14.74 1.18
CA LYS A 413 -3.23 -16.05 1.86
C LYS A 413 -1.80 -16.44 2.24
N GLY A 414 -0.85 -15.53 2.12
CA GLY A 414 0.55 -15.77 2.41
C GLY A 414 1.12 -16.97 1.64
N LYS A 415 0.79 -17.10 0.35
CA LYS A 415 1.37 -18.09 -0.56
C LYS A 415 2.46 -17.42 -1.36
N HIS A 416 3.57 -18.12 -1.52
CA HIS A 416 4.66 -17.68 -2.38
C HIS A 416 4.18 -17.52 -3.83
N ILE A 417 4.60 -16.45 -4.51
CA ILE A 417 4.36 -16.23 -5.94
C ILE A 417 5.53 -16.87 -6.68
N PRO A 418 5.30 -17.91 -7.50
CA PRO A 418 6.39 -18.59 -8.20
C PRO A 418 7.21 -17.62 -9.07
N PHE A 419 8.51 -17.76 -9.04
CA PHE A 419 9.47 -16.99 -9.85
C PHE A 419 9.55 -15.49 -9.54
N VAL A 420 8.95 -15.04 -8.45
CA VAL A 420 9.05 -13.66 -7.98
C VAL A 420 9.76 -13.65 -6.64
N SER A 421 10.89 -12.97 -6.56
CA SER A 421 11.72 -12.85 -5.36
C SER A 421 11.38 -11.59 -4.55
N ALA A 422 11.48 -11.68 -3.22
CA ALA A 422 11.34 -10.53 -2.33
C ALA A 422 12.47 -9.49 -2.52
N LYS A 423 13.63 -9.92 -3.01
CA LYS A 423 14.72 -9.03 -3.45
C LYS A 423 14.68 -8.88 -4.96
N MET A 424 15.02 -7.70 -5.45
CA MET A 424 15.11 -7.45 -6.88
C MET A 424 16.20 -8.32 -7.52
N ASP A 425 15.80 -9.14 -8.51
CA ASP A 425 16.73 -9.86 -9.36
C ASP A 425 17.13 -8.97 -10.55
N THR A 426 18.42 -8.90 -10.85
CA THR A 426 18.96 -8.11 -11.96
C THR A 426 19.16 -8.92 -13.24
N ALA A 427 19.01 -10.24 -13.20
CA ALA A 427 19.17 -11.11 -14.36
C ALA A 427 18.16 -10.75 -15.49
N GLY A 428 18.63 -10.65 -16.72
CA GLY A 428 17.80 -10.30 -17.89
C GLY A 428 17.39 -8.83 -17.98
N LYS A 429 17.94 -7.97 -17.14
CA LYS A 429 17.73 -6.51 -17.13
C LYS A 429 18.95 -5.79 -17.71
N GLN A 430 18.71 -4.72 -18.46
CA GLN A 430 19.75 -3.89 -19.06
C GLN A 430 20.24 -2.87 -18.02
N ILE A 431 21.13 -3.34 -17.13
CA ILE A 431 21.77 -2.47 -16.15
C ILE A 431 22.88 -1.70 -16.84
N GLU A 432 22.83 -0.37 -16.79
CA GLU A 432 23.95 0.46 -17.20
C GLU A 432 25.05 0.33 -16.15
N GLU A 433 26.22 -0.10 -16.55
CA GLU A 433 27.39 -0.01 -15.67
C GLU A 433 27.62 1.45 -15.33
N THR A 434 27.52 1.78 -14.05
CA THR A 434 27.91 3.10 -13.57
C THR A 434 29.42 3.19 -13.85
N ILE A 435 29.82 3.94 -14.88
CA ILE A 435 31.22 4.33 -15.06
C ILE A 435 31.55 5.23 -13.87
N ASN A 436 32.25 4.64 -12.89
CA ASN A 436 32.81 5.36 -11.73
C ASN A 436 33.90 6.34 -12.17
#